data_d57506c249abf31ea8933edbe976c909
#
_entry.id   d57506c249abf31ea8933edbe976c909
#
_cell.length_a   1.000
_cell.length_b   1.000
_cell.length_c   1.000
_cell.angle_alpha   90.00
_cell.angle_beta   90.00
_cell.angle_gamma   90.00
#
_symmetry.space_group_name_H-M   'P 1'
#
loop_
_entity.id
_entity.type
_entity.pdbx_description
1 polymer ?
#
loop_
_entity_poly.entity_id
_entity_poly.type
_entity_poly.pdbx_seq_one_letter_code
_entity_poly.pdbx_strand_id
1 'polypeptide(L)'
;AGGLIGNQLVRIDQSDGKISASEFREKVIEFANENKADVFLTLPDPSLPQAKWILYIASASSTSVGGQWLENGYPTFSRNSQVITKSLGEYQINDPRGSFYIDGPPQSDEKFLAMAKEHGMNGSIFKSNALNYLRSENAAFTIVVIFILLVTMSVIHVIVRSRHLAIAIMIGQRISIFVVKEFINSLTGAWTIVVPLLITATGFL
;
A
#
# COMPACT_ATOMS: atom_id res chain seq x y z
N ALA A 1 2.99 5.08 5.42
CA ALA A 1 1.93 4.94 6.42
C ALA A 1 0.62 4.35 5.87
N GLY A 2 0.47 4.19 4.56
CA GLY A 2 -0.79 3.79 3.92
C GLY A 2 -1.10 2.28 3.85
N GLY A 3 -0.28 1.41 4.40
CA GLY A 3 -0.43 -0.04 4.21
C GLY A 3 -1.21 -0.78 5.30
N LEU A 4 -1.55 -0.13 6.40
CA LEU A 4 -2.17 -0.79 7.58
C LEU A 4 -3.62 -0.35 7.86
N ILE A 5 -4.10 0.68 7.20
CA ILE A 5 -5.45 1.21 7.39
C ILE A 5 -6.29 0.78 6.20
N GLY A 6 -7.14 -0.22 6.35
CA GLY A 6 -8.19 -0.67 5.42
C GLY A 6 -7.81 -0.74 3.93
N ASN A 7 -8.32 -1.70 3.22
CA ASN A 7 -8.05 -1.86 1.78
C ASN A 7 -8.86 -0.88 0.88
N GLN A 8 -9.63 0.02 1.47
CA GLN A 8 -10.58 0.87 0.75
C GLN A 8 -10.36 2.33 1.13
N LEU A 9 -9.93 3.12 0.15
CA LEU A 9 -9.73 4.55 0.28
C LEU A 9 -10.81 5.29 -0.51
N VAL A 10 -11.55 6.15 0.14
CA VAL A 10 -12.47 7.10 -0.50
C VAL A 10 -11.88 8.50 -0.39
N ARG A 11 -11.60 9.11 -1.51
CA ARG A 11 -11.12 10.48 -1.57
C ARG A 11 -12.24 11.43 -1.96
N ILE A 12 -12.49 12.40 -1.13
CA ILE A 12 -13.43 13.50 -1.38
C ILE A 12 -12.62 14.67 -1.91
N ASP A 13 -12.85 15.02 -3.19
CA ASP A 13 -12.10 16.05 -3.89
C ASP A 13 -12.85 17.38 -3.98
N GLN A 14 -14.19 17.34 -3.99
CA GLN A 14 -15.03 18.50 -4.17
C GLN A 14 -16.19 18.55 -3.18
N SER A 15 -16.55 19.75 -2.75
CA SER A 15 -17.74 20.05 -1.97
C SER A 15 -18.53 21.15 -2.66
N ASP A 16 -19.84 20.99 -2.76
CA ASP A 16 -20.75 22.02 -3.31
C ASP A 16 -21.15 23.06 -2.27
N GLY A 17 -20.65 22.92 -1.03
CA GLY A 17 -20.92 23.86 0.06
C GLY A 17 -22.32 23.78 0.67
N LYS A 18 -23.14 22.78 0.32
CA LYS A 18 -24.48 22.60 0.88
C LYS A 18 -24.48 22.23 2.35
N ILE A 19 -23.44 21.54 2.80
CA ILE A 19 -23.29 21.09 4.17
C ILE A 19 -22.00 21.67 4.75
N SER A 20 -22.04 22.05 6.02
CA SER A 20 -20.86 22.51 6.75
C SER A 20 -19.90 21.32 7.06
N ALA A 21 -18.62 21.63 7.24
CA ALA A 21 -17.64 20.60 7.60
C ALA A 21 -17.96 19.89 8.93
N SER A 22 -18.51 20.61 9.90
CA SER A 22 -18.95 20.03 11.18
C SER A 22 -20.12 19.06 10.99
N GLU A 23 -21.08 19.42 10.18
CA GLU A 23 -22.25 18.60 9.88
C GLU A 23 -21.87 17.35 9.08
N PHE A 24 -20.98 17.49 8.09
CA PHE A 24 -20.45 16.32 7.36
C PHE A 24 -19.73 15.36 8.30
N ARG A 25 -18.93 15.87 9.25
CA ARG A 25 -18.28 15.04 10.27
C ARG A 25 -19.28 14.22 11.10
N GLU A 26 -20.39 14.84 11.53
CA GLU A 26 -21.45 14.13 12.24
C GLU A 26 -22.05 13.01 11.39
N LYS A 27 -22.27 13.26 10.08
CA LYS A 27 -22.72 12.23 9.15
C LYS A 27 -21.71 11.11 8.96
N VAL A 28 -20.41 11.38 8.99
CA VAL A 28 -19.38 10.34 8.95
C VAL A 28 -19.40 9.47 10.22
N ILE A 29 -19.62 10.08 11.39
CA ILE A 29 -19.74 9.34 12.66
C ILE A 29 -21.03 8.49 12.68
N GLU A 30 -22.15 9.05 12.22
CA GLU A 30 -23.42 8.33 12.07
C GLU A 30 -23.26 7.13 11.13
N PHE A 31 -22.65 7.34 9.96
CA PHE A 31 -22.34 6.28 9.00
C PHE A 31 -21.49 5.14 9.62
N ALA A 32 -20.44 5.48 10.38
CA ALA A 32 -19.60 4.49 11.04
C ALA A 32 -20.42 3.60 11.98
N ASN A 33 -21.31 4.20 12.79
CA ASN A 33 -22.17 3.48 13.72
C ASN A 33 -23.20 2.58 13.01
N GLU A 34 -23.87 3.11 12.00
CA GLU A 34 -24.93 2.38 11.28
C GLU A 34 -24.40 1.20 10.46
N ASN A 35 -23.28 1.39 9.79
CA ASN A 35 -22.68 0.37 8.91
C ASN A 35 -21.67 -0.53 9.62
N LYS A 36 -21.44 -0.35 10.93
CA LYS A 36 -20.43 -1.09 11.71
C LYS A 36 -19.06 -1.05 11.05
N ALA A 37 -18.69 0.13 10.56
CA ALA A 37 -17.45 0.37 9.87
C ALA A 37 -16.60 1.37 10.64
N ASP A 38 -15.29 1.19 10.62
CA ASP A 38 -14.37 2.19 11.12
C ASP A 38 -13.97 3.13 9.99
N VAL A 39 -14.02 4.43 10.24
CA VAL A 39 -13.62 5.45 9.27
C VAL A 39 -12.42 6.20 9.84
N PHE A 40 -11.35 6.24 9.05
CA PHE A 40 -10.09 6.86 9.44
C PHE A 40 -9.78 8.05 8.53
N LEU A 41 -9.36 9.15 9.13
CA LEU A 41 -8.86 10.33 8.43
C LEU A 41 -7.46 10.66 8.94
N THR A 42 -6.47 10.62 8.05
CA THR A 42 -5.08 10.90 8.42
C THR A 42 -4.68 12.29 7.96
N LEU A 43 -4.17 13.10 8.88
CA LEU A 43 -3.71 14.45 8.60
C LEU A 43 -2.34 14.71 9.22
N PRO A 44 -1.50 15.54 8.60
CA PRO A 44 -0.25 15.97 9.21
C PRO A 44 -0.54 16.86 10.44
N ASP A 45 0.23 16.68 11.51
CA ASP A 45 0.16 17.57 12.66
C ASP A 45 0.70 18.96 12.28
N PRO A 46 -0.07 20.04 12.47
CA PRO A 46 0.37 21.39 12.12
C PRO A 46 1.68 21.81 12.79
N SER A 47 2.01 21.26 13.96
CA SER A 47 3.22 21.58 14.70
C SER A 47 4.49 20.96 14.09
N LEU A 48 4.40 19.75 13.51
CA LEU A 48 5.51 19.01 12.92
C LEU A 48 5.01 18.14 11.75
N PRO A 49 4.62 18.72 10.61
CA PRO A 49 3.90 18.02 9.55
C PRO A 49 4.71 16.92 8.86
N GLN A 50 6.04 16.92 8.97
CA GLN A 50 6.90 15.91 8.39
C GLN A 50 7.14 14.68 9.30
N ALA A 51 6.95 14.84 10.61
CA ALA A 51 7.29 13.80 11.61
C ALA A 51 6.09 13.31 12.41
N LYS A 52 5.03 14.12 12.51
CA LYS A 52 3.83 13.77 13.29
C LYS A 52 2.59 13.73 12.40
N TRP A 53 1.79 12.72 12.63
CA TRP A 53 0.50 12.52 11.95
C TRP A 53 -0.59 12.35 12.99
N ILE A 54 -1.75 12.91 12.72
CA ILE A 54 -2.93 12.74 13.56
C ILE A 54 -3.89 11.84 12.78
N LEU A 55 -4.26 10.72 13.40
CA LEU A 55 -5.23 9.77 12.90
C LEU A 55 -6.54 10.01 13.63
N TYR A 56 -7.50 10.60 12.93
CA TYR A 56 -8.85 10.78 13.44
C TYR A 56 -9.68 9.55 13.10
N ILE A 57 -10.40 9.02 14.07
CA ILE A 57 -11.11 7.75 13.99
C ILE A 57 -12.57 7.97 14.36
N ALA A 58 -13.48 7.55 13.48
CA ALA A 58 -14.88 7.29 13.82
C ALA A 58 -15.06 5.77 13.86
N SER A 59 -15.35 5.25 15.04
CA SER A 59 -15.49 3.81 15.25
C SER A 59 -16.87 3.46 15.80
N ALA A 60 -17.45 2.38 15.27
CA ALA A 60 -18.74 1.88 15.71
C ALA A 60 -18.67 1.07 17.02
N SER A 61 -17.48 0.61 17.42
CA SER A 61 -17.31 -0.28 18.58
C SER A 61 -15.93 -0.14 19.20
N SER A 62 -15.83 -0.25 20.53
CA SER A 62 -14.55 -0.34 21.23
C SER A 62 -13.76 -1.62 20.88
N THR A 63 -14.44 -2.65 20.40
CA THR A 63 -13.81 -3.92 20.00
C THR A 63 -13.31 -3.95 18.57
N SER A 64 -13.69 -2.97 17.75
CA SER A 64 -13.18 -2.83 16.39
C SER A 64 -11.72 -2.37 16.38
N VAL A 65 -11.07 -2.44 15.23
CA VAL A 65 -9.68 -1.99 15.07
C VAL A 65 -9.55 -0.50 15.42
N GLY A 66 -10.48 0.31 14.94
CA GLY A 66 -10.51 1.74 15.23
C GLY A 66 -10.73 2.03 16.71
N GLY A 67 -11.64 1.31 17.37
CA GLY A 67 -11.89 1.42 18.80
C GLY A 67 -10.65 1.07 19.65
N GLN A 68 -9.98 -0.03 19.30
CA GLN A 68 -8.74 -0.43 19.98
C GLN A 68 -7.62 0.61 19.82
N TRP A 69 -7.52 1.23 18.64
CA TRP A 69 -6.52 2.27 18.41
C TRP A 69 -6.83 3.59 19.13
N LEU A 70 -8.11 3.87 19.38
CA LEU A 70 -8.49 5.01 20.22
C LEU A 70 -8.09 4.80 21.68
N GLU A 71 -8.20 3.58 22.20
CA GLU A 71 -7.85 3.24 23.58
C GLU A 71 -6.35 3.06 23.80
N ASN A 72 -5.68 2.32 22.88
CA ASN A 72 -4.30 1.86 23.07
C ASN A 72 -3.28 2.64 22.23
N GLY A 73 -3.74 3.54 21.35
CA GLY A 73 -2.90 4.22 20.37
C GLY A 73 -2.63 3.39 19.11
N TYR A 74 -2.16 4.06 18.07
CA TYR A 74 -1.80 3.42 16.79
C TYR A 74 -0.44 2.72 16.91
N PRO A 75 -0.30 1.45 16.49
CA PRO A 75 0.98 0.76 16.50
C PRO A 75 1.96 1.40 15.52
N THR A 76 2.97 2.09 16.03
CA THR A 76 3.98 2.74 15.21
C THR A 76 5.18 1.84 15.01
N PHE A 77 5.50 1.54 13.74
CA PHE A 77 6.66 0.74 13.37
C PHE A 77 7.90 1.60 13.06
N SER A 78 7.75 2.92 13.02
CA SER A 78 8.82 3.85 12.69
C SER A 78 9.27 4.64 13.90
N ARG A 79 10.58 4.70 14.13
CA ARG A 79 11.16 5.56 15.19
C ARG A 79 11.07 7.05 14.86
N ASN A 80 10.92 7.39 13.59
CA ASN A 80 10.98 8.79 13.12
C ASN A 80 9.60 9.39 12.80
N SER A 81 8.52 8.60 12.87
CA SER A 81 7.16 9.09 12.65
C SER A 81 6.28 8.73 13.84
N GLN A 82 5.62 9.73 14.39
CA GLN A 82 4.69 9.57 15.49
C GLN A 82 3.26 9.73 14.97
N VAL A 83 2.40 8.77 15.27
CA VAL A 83 0.97 8.84 14.94
C VAL A 83 0.20 8.99 16.25
N ILE A 84 -0.58 10.06 16.36
CA ILE A 84 -1.45 10.32 17.49
C ILE A 84 -2.87 9.98 17.06
N THR A 85 -3.56 9.16 17.83
CA THR A 85 -4.97 8.81 17.59
C THR A 85 -5.89 9.76 18.33
N LYS A 86 -6.95 10.22 17.65
CA LYS A 86 -8.00 11.05 18.22
C LYS A 86 -9.36 10.63 17.70
N SER A 87 -10.40 10.88 18.49
CA SER A 87 -11.77 10.71 17.99
C SER A 87 -12.05 11.71 16.86
N LEU A 88 -12.77 11.27 15.83
CA LEU A 88 -13.20 12.16 14.76
C LEU A 88 -14.08 13.30 15.28
N GLY A 89 -14.79 13.10 16.41
CA GLY A 89 -15.55 14.14 17.09
C GLY A 89 -14.71 15.33 17.56
N GLU A 90 -13.43 15.12 17.85
CA GLU A 90 -12.50 16.19 18.29
C GLU A 90 -11.94 17.00 17.12
N TYR A 91 -12.18 16.58 15.89
CA TYR A 91 -11.63 17.23 14.73
C TYR A 91 -12.40 18.53 14.40
N GLN A 92 -11.74 19.65 14.54
CA GLN A 92 -12.25 20.97 14.16
C GLN A 92 -11.82 21.29 12.72
N ILE A 93 -12.60 20.81 11.76
CA ILE A 93 -12.32 21.04 10.35
C ILE A 93 -13.09 22.24 9.82
N ASN A 94 -12.40 23.01 8.99
CA ASN A 94 -13.03 23.98 8.12
C ASN A 94 -13.26 23.43 6.69
N ASP A 95 -12.65 22.30 6.32
CA ASP A 95 -12.75 21.70 5.00
C ASP A 95 -13.16 20.22 5.10
N PRO A 96 -14.30 19.83 4.54
CA PRO A 96 -14.78 18.44 4.57
C PRO A 96 -14.04 17.50 3.59
N ARG A 97 -13.20 18.04 2.71
CA ARG A 97 -12.44 17.25 1.75
C ARG A 97 -11.32 16.48 2.42
N GLY A 98 -10.99 15.32 1.88
CA GLY A 98 -9.92 14.50 2.44
C GLY A 98 -9.93 13.08 1.93
N SER A 99 -8.96 12.31 2.43
CA SER A 99 -8.81 10.89 2.13
C SER A 99 -9.28 10.08 3.34
N PHE A 100 -10.40 9.40 3.16
CA PHE A 100 -11.02 8.57 4.18
C PHE A 100 -10.73 7.10 3.91
N TYR A 101 -10.12 6.45 4.88
CA TYR A 101 -9.91 5.00 4.85
C TYR A 101 -11.08 4.34 5.57
N ILE A 102 -11.67 3.33 4.96
CA ILE A 102 -12.84 2.65 5.49
C ILE A 102 -12.50 1.19 5.74
N ASP A 103 -12.72 0.74 6.96
CA ASP A 103 -12.60 -0.66 7.36
C ASP A 103 -13.98 -1.14 7.85
N GLY A 104 -14.59 -2.05 7.10
CA GLY A 104 -15.93 -2.48 7.38
C GLY A 104 -16.41 -3.57 6.43
N PRO A 105 -17.70 -3.92 6.51
CA PRO A 105 -18.32 -4.90 5.64
C PRO A 105 -18.10 -4.60 4.14
N PRO A 106 -18.23 -5.59 3.25
CA PRO A 106 -18.15 -5.39 1.82
C PRO A 106 -19.05 -4.25 1.34
N GLN A 107 -18.56 -3.43 0.40
CA GLN A 107 -19.26 -2.26 -0.16
C GLN A 107 -19.43 -1.07 0.80
N SER A 108 -18.77 -1.04 1.95
CA SER A 108 -18.81 0.13 2.85
C SER A 108 -18.24 1.39 2.18
N ASP A 109 -17.26 1.26 1.31
CA ASP A 109 -16.70 2.33 0.48
C ASP A 109 -17.73 2.94 -0.49
N GLU A 110 -18.52 2.10 -1.14
CA GLU A 110 -19.57 2.53 -2.08
C GLU A 110 -20.71 3.23 -1.34
N LYS A 111 -21.11 2.69 -0.19
CA LYS A 111 -22.12 3.31 0.68
C LYS A 111 -21.65 4.66 1.24
N PHE A 112 -20.38 4.73 1.66
CA PHE A 112 -19.80 5.98 2.15
C PHE A 112 -19.78 7.05 1.04
N LEU A 113 -19.35 6.67 -0.16
CA LEU A 113 -19.36 7.60 -1.30
C LEU A 113 -20.79 8.03 -1.70
N ALA A 114 -21.77 7.13 -1.60
CA ALA A 114 -23.18 7.45 -1.85
C ALA A 114 -23.69 8.46 -0.82
N MET A 115 -23.45 8.23 0.46
CA MET A 115 -23.77 9.16 1.55
C MET A 115 -23.10 10.53 1.32
N ALA A 116 -21.80 10.54 0.99
CA ALA A 116 -21.08 11.78 0.71
C ALA A 116 -21.70 12.55 -0.47
N LYS A 117 -22.08 11.87 -1.56
CA LYS A 117 -22.74 12.48 -2.73
C LYS A 117 -24.10 13.07 -2.40
N GLU A 118 -24.90 12.40 -1.57
CA GLU A 118 -26.19 12.90 -1.10
C GLU A 118 -26.05 14.26 -0.39
N HIS A 119 -24.91 14.46 0.29
CA HIS A 119 -24.58 15.69 1.00
C HIS A 119 -23.74 16.67 0.17
N GLY A 120 -23.71 16.50 -1.17
CA GLY A 120 -23.03 17.43 -2.07
C GLY A 120 -21.51 17.29 -2.12
N MET A 121 -20.98 16.15 -1.66
CA MET A 121 -19.56 15.82 -1.76
C MET A 121 -19.30 14.94 -2.97
N ASN A 122 -18.31 15.28 -3.78
CA ASN A 122 -17.87 14.45 -4.89
C ASN A 122 -16.49 13.86 -4.61
N GLY A 123 -16.35 12.59 -4.92
CA GLY A 123 -15.11 11.86 -4.68
C GLY A 123 -15.01 10.59 -5.51
N SER A 124 -13.95 9.86 -5.28
CA SER A 124 -13.64 8.61 -5.97
C SER A 124 -13.14 7.55 -4.99
N ILE A 125 -13.40 6.29 -5.34
CA ILE A 125 -12.94 5.13 -4.56
C ILE A 125 -11.64 4.64 -5.17
N PHE A 126 -10.62 4.52 -4.35
CA PHE A 126 -9.34 3.93 -4.71
C PHE A 126 -9.23 2.57 -4.03
N LYS A 127 -9.49 1.50 -4.79
CA LYS A 127 -9.23 0.15 -4.30
C LYS A 127 -7.74 -0.13 -4.42
N SER A 128 -7.08 -0.40 -3.29
CA SER A 128 -5.69 -0.84 -3.27
C SER A 128 -5.61 -2.23 -3.89
N ASN A 129 -5.32 -2.30 -5.17
CA ASN A 129 -5.06 -3.54 -5.87
C ASN A 129 -3.54 -3.71 -6.04
N ALA A 130 -3.03 -4.92 -5.81
CA ALA A 130 -1.63 -5.24 -6.06
C ALA A 130 -1.19 -4.85 -7.49
N LEU A 131 -2.11 -4.91 -8.47
CA LEU A 131 -1.90 -4.45 -9.84
C LEU A 131 -1.73 -2.92 -9.94
N ASN A 132 -2.41 -2.14 -9.09
CA ASN A 132 -2.24 -0.68 -9.07
C ASN A 132 -0.91 -0.30 -8.43
N TYR A 133 -0.43 -1.08 -7.44
CA TYR A 133 0.90 -0.91 -6.90
C TYR A 133 1.98 -1.21 -7.95
N LEU A 134 1.81 -2.30 -8.72
CA LEU A 134 2.73 -2.65 -9.82
C LEU A 134 2.70 -1.63 -10.98
N ARG A 135 1.61 -0.88 -11.13
CA ARG A 135 1.50 0.22 -12.10
C ARG A 135 2.11 1.53 -11.61
N SER A 136 2.46 1.65 -10.33
CA SER A 136 3.17 2.84 -9.86
C SER A 136 4.52 2.94 -10.57
N GLU A 137 4.91 4.15 -10.97
CA GLU A 137 6.17 4.41 -11.68
C GLU A 137 7.38 3.83 -10.93
N ASN A 138 7.35 3.89 -9.60
CA ASN A 138 8.42 3.36 -8.75
C ASN A 138 8.51 1.83 -8.78
N ALA A 139 7.38 1.11 -8.82
CA ALA A 139 7.39 -0.35 -8.90
C ALA A 139 7.82 -0.83 -10.29
N ALA A 140 7.34 -0.18 -11.35
CA ALA A 140 7.75 -0.47 -12.71
C ALA A 140 9.27 -0.26 -12.89
N PHE A 141 9.81 0.84 -12.39
CA PHE A 141 11.24 1.11 -12.40
C PHE A 141 12.03 0.04 -11.64
N THR A 142 11.59 -0.36 -10.45
CA THR A 142 12.21 -1.41 -9.64
C THR A 142 12.26 -2.74 -10.38
N ILE A 143 11.18 -3.14 -11.06
CA ILE A 143 11.12 -4.36 -11.86
C ILE A 143 12.15 -4.32 -13.01
N VAL A 144 12.25 -3.19 -13.70
CA VAL A 144 13.23 -3.00 -14.77
C VAL A 144 14.66 -3.12 -14.25
N VAL A 145 14.97 -2.50 -13.11
CA VAL A 145 16.29 -2.57 -12.48
C VAL A 145 16.63 -4.02 -12.09
N ILE A 146 15.70 -4.74 -11.47
CA ILE A 146 15.90 -6.15 -11.10
C ILE A 146 16.14 -6.99 -12.35
N PHE A 147 15.38 -6.76 -13.42
CA PHE A 147 15.56 -7.48 -14.68
C PHE A 147 16.96 -7.25 -15.29
N ILE A 148 17.42 -5.99 -15.34
CA ILE A 148 18.75 -5.63 -15.82
C ILE A 148 19.84 -6.32 -14.97
N LEU A 149 19.70 -6.32 -13.64
CA LEU A 149 20.63 -6.99 -12.75
C LEU A 149 20.69 -8.50 -13.01
N LEU A 150 19.54 -9.16 -13.20
CA LEU A 150 19.48 -10.59 -13.51
C LEU A 150 20.18 -10.93 -14.84
N VAL A 151 19.93 -10.11 -15.87
CA VAL A 151 20.60 -10.28 -17.16
C VAL A 151 22.12 -10.09 -17.04
N THR A 152 22.53 -9.03 -16.34
CA THR A 152 23.96 -8.74 -16.13
C THR A 152 24.66 -9.87 -15.37
N MET A 153 24.05 -10.36 -14.29
CA MET A 153 24.60 -11.50 -13.53
C MET A 153 24.68 -12.78 -14.38
N SER A 154 23.69 -13.01 -15.23
CA SER A 154 23.70 -14.17 -16.15
C SER A 154 24.85 -14.07 -17.16
N VAL A 155 25.08 -12.89 -17.72
CA VAL A 155 26.19 -12.65 -18.66
C VAL A 155 27.55 -12.84 -17.97
N ILE A 156 27.72 -12.27 -16.78
CA ILE A 156 28.96 -12.44 -15.98
C ILE A 156 29.20 -13.91 -15.69
N HIS A 157 28.16 -14.65 -15.30
CA HIS A 157 28.25 -16.09 -15.03
C HIS A 157 28.74 -16.90 -16.25
N VAL A 158 28.20 -16.58 -17.44
CA VAL A 158 28.65 -17.21 -18.70
C VAL A 158 30.11 -16.86 -19.00
N ILE A 159 30.51 -15.59 -18.81
CA ILE A 159 31.92 -15.14 -19.06
C ILE A 159 32.90 -15.86 -18.09
N VAL A 160 32.59 -15.93 -16.82
CA VAL A 160 33.43 -16.59 -15.83
C VAL A 160 33.59 -18.10 -16.13
N ARG A 161 32.56 -18.72 -16.66
CA ARG A 161 32.59 -20.13 -17.09
C ARG A 161 33.11 -20.35 -18.51
N SER A 162 33.54 -19.33 -19.19
CA SER A 162 34.06 -19.43 -20.57
C SER A 162 35.24 -20.43 -20.72
N ARG A 163 36.02 -20.64 -19.68
CA ARG A 163 37.07 -21.68 -19.66
C ARG A 163 36.51 -23.10 -19.81
N HIS A 164 35.38 -23.39 -19.15
CA HIS A 164 34.67 -24.65 -19.28
C HIS A 164 34.03 -24.82 -20.67
N LEU A 165 33.58 -23.70 -21.26
CA LEU A 165 33.08 -23.66 -22.63
C LEU A 165 34.19 -24.02 -23.63
N ALA A 166 35.41 -23.47 -23.46
CA ALA A 166 36.53 -23.78 -24.33
C ALA A 166 36.91 -25.28 -24.28
N ILE A 167 36.94 -25.88 -23.09
CA ILE A 167 37.17 -27.30 -22.91
C ILE A 167 36.06 -28.15 -23.58
N ALA A 168 34.81 -27.78 -23.40
CA ALA A 168 33.67 -28.46 -24.00
C ALA A 168 33.70 -28.47 -25.55
N ILE A 169 34.14 -27.35 -26.15
CA ILE A 169 34.38 -27.24 -27.60
C ILE A 169 35.51 -28.15 -28.04
N MET A 170 36.60 -28.22 -27.31
CA MET A 170 37.75 -29.08 -27.62
C MET A 170 37.37 -30.57 -27.58
N ILE A 171 36.41 -30.98 -26.79
CA ILE A 171 35.89 -32.37 -26.70
C ILE A 171 34.81 -32.64 -27.78
N GLY A 172 34.45 -31.64 -28.61
CA GLY A 172 33.46 -31.81 -29.71
C GLY A 172 32.01 -31.70 -29.30
N GLN A 173 31.73 -31.16 -28.09
CA GLN A 173 30.33 -30.86 -27.68
C GLN A 173 29.75 -29.72 -28.49
N ARG A 174 28.45 -29.83 -28.84
CA ARG A 174 27.73 -28.72 -29.50
C ARG A 174 27.54 -27.57 -28.57
N ILE A 175 28.08 -26.41 -28.92
CA ILE A 175 28.08 -25.16 -28.14
C ILE A 175 26.66 -24.80 -27.71
N SER A 176 25.66 -24.96 -28.60
CA SER A 176 24.27 -24.63 -28.30
C SER A 176 23.70 -25.40 -27.11
N ILE A 177 24.01 -26.69 -27.01
CA ILE A 177 23.52 -27.56 -25.93
C ILE A 177 24.19 -27.17 -24.59
N PHE A 178 25.47 -26.84 -24.62
CA PHE A 178 26.19 -26.41 -23.42
C PHE A 178 25.68 -25.06 -22.91
N VAL A 179 25.48 -24.08 -23.78
CA VAL A 179 24.99 -22.74 -23.42
C VAL A 179 23.56 -22.81 -22.85
N VAL A 180 22.67 -23.59 -23.48
CA VAL A 180 21.29 -23.77 -23.00
C VAL A 180 21.30 -24.46 -21.63
N LYS A 181 22.11 -25.50 -21.42
CA LYS A 181 22.20 -26.20 -20.14
C LYS A 181 22.73 -25.30 -19.01
N GLU A 182 23.78 -24.51 -19.29
CA GLU A 182 24.33 -23.56 -18.32
C GLU A 182 23.37 -22.39 -18.04
N PHE A 183 22.64 -21.92 -19.05
CA PHE A 183 21.62 -20.89 -18.87
C PHE A 183 20.49 -21.39 -17.96
N ILE A 184 19.99 -22.62 -18.16
CA ILE A 184 18.96 -23.23 -17.31
C ILE A 184 19.47 -23.41 -15.88
N ASN A 185 20.72 -23.89 -15.70
CA ASN A 185 21.32 -24.06 -14.37
C ASN A 185 21.52 -22.73 -13.67
N SER A 186 21.89 -21.68 -14.40
CA SER A 186 22.04 -20.32 -13.84
C SER A 186 20.68 -19.74 -13.41
N LEU A 187 19.65 -19.95 -14.22
CA LEU A 187 18.28 -19.56 -13.88
C LEU A 187 17.78 -20.29 -12.63
N THR A 188 17.95 -21.61 -12.54
CA THR A 188 17.53 -22.37 -11.35
C THR A 188 18.27 -21.92 -10.10
N GLY A 189 19.58 -21.62 -10.18
CA GLY A 189 20.33 -21.03 -9.08
C GLY A 189 19.85 -19.63 -8.67
N ALA A 190 19.50 -18.78 -9.63
CA ALA A 190 18.94 -17.45 -9.35
C ALA A 190 17.54 -17.53 -8.71
N TRP A 191 16.70 -18.47 -9.15
CA TRP A 191 15.36 -18.65 -8.58
C TRP A 191 15.40 -19.11 -7.13
N THR A 192 16.38 -19.88 -6.70
CA THR A 192 16.55 -20.29 -5.29
C THR A 192 16.85 -19.13 -4.35
N ILE A 193 17.33 -18.00 -4.88
CA ILE A 193 17.59 -16.78 -4.11
C ILE A 193 16.42 -15.77 -4.25
N VAL A 194 15.93 -15.59 -5.46
CA VAL A 194 14.90 -14.57 -5.77
C VAL A 194 13.55 -14.94 -5.19
N VAL A 195 13.15 -16.21 -5.21
CA VAL A 195 11.85 -16.65 -4.67
C VAL A 195 11.75 -16.43 -3.15
N PRO A 196 12.71 -16.82 -2.30
CA PRO A 196 12.66 -16.50 -0.88
C PRO A 196 12.69 -15.00 -0.59
N LEU A 197 13.46 -14.22 -1.36
CA LEU A 197 13.49 -12.76 -1.24
C LEU A 197 12.15 -12.11 -1.57
N LEU A 198 11.48 -12.59 -2.60
CA LEU A 198 10.12 -12.14 -2.95
C LEU A 198 9.10 -12.53 -1.87
N ILE A 199 9.17 -13.75 -1.35
CA ILE A 199 8.27 -14.22 -0.28
C ILE A 199 8.48 -13.40 1.00
N THR A 200 9.73 -13.12 1.38
CA THR A 200 10.01 -12.27 2.54
C THR A 200 9.58 -10.83 2.31
N ALA A 201 9.75 -10.28 1.13
CA ALA A 201 9.30 -8.92 0.80
C ALA A 201 7.77 -8.79 0.80
N THR A 202 7.04 -9.82 0.36
CA THR A 202 5.57 -9.84 0.36
C THR A 202 4.97 -10.20 1.71
N GLY A 203 5.71 -10.89 2.58
CA GLY A 203 5.29 -11.21 3.95
C GLY A 203 5.45 -10.05 4.93
N PHE A 204 6.11 -8.96 4.53
CA PHE A 204 6.26 -7.71 5.30
C PHE A 204 5.34 -6.57 4.80
N LEU A 205 4.49 -6.80 3.82
CA LEU A 205 3.44 -5.91 3.31
C LEU A 205 2.07 -6.30 3.85
#